data_761fbadd4264768520cd59c744f82796
#
_entry.id   761fbadd4264768520cd59c744f82796
#
_cell.length_a   1.000
_cell.length_b   1.000
_cell.length_c   1.000
_cell.angle_alpha   90.00
_cell.angle_beta   90.00
_cell.angle_gamma   90.00
#
_symmetry.space_group_name_H-M   'P 1'
#
loop_
_entity.id
_entity.type
_entity.pdbx_description
1 polymer ?
#
loop_
_entity_poly.entity_id
_entity_poly.type
_entity_poly.pdbx_seq_one_letter_code
_entity_poly.pdbx_strand_id
1 'polypeptide(L)'
;MTTMTITPAEDFVKAAYQHGIKDQKKLQELKNRYSLQFKRSPFSNIELLKAYRELISRGEMTEDRDFFKVLRKRGVRSHSGIANITVITKAFPCPGKCIFCPTEPRMPKSYLSNEPAIMRAILNDFDAYRQTLNRLESLYRTGHHTDKIDVIVSGGTWSFYPKKYQTAFTRGIFNALNYPAPKARSLEEAQKINETAANRCIGLSFET
;
A
#
# COMPACT_ATOMS: atom_id res chain seq x y z
N MET A 1 11.17 -23.67 27.20
CA MET A 1 11.06 -23.82 25.72
C MET A 1 9.61 -23.70 25.35
N THR A 2 9.20 -22.52 24.86
CA THR A 2 7.81 -22.31 24.43
C THR A 2 7.66 -23.00 23.07
N THR A 3 6.91 -24.08 23.02
CA THR A 3 6.53 -24.76 21.78
C THR A 3 5.75 -23.75 20.93
N MET A 4 6.42 -23.14 19.94
CA MET A 4 5.76 -22.29 18.95
C MET A 4 4.79 -23.16 18.14
N THR A 5 3.52 -22.98 18.35
CA THR A 5 2.47 -23.68 17.60
C THR A 5 2.48 -23.15 16.16
N ILE A 6 2.79 -24.02 15.20
CA ILE A 6 2.72 -23.68 13.76
C ILE A 6 1.28 -23.31 13.42
N THR A 7 1.07 -22.16 12.81
CA THR A 7 -0.26 -21.74 12.38
C THR A 7 -0.70 -22.52 11.12
N PRO A 8 -2.02 -22.71 10.89
CA PRO A 8 -2.49 -23.39 9.67
C PRO A 8 -2.02 -22.72 8.36
N ALA A 9 -1.77 -21.42 8.38
CA ALA A 9 -1.23 -20.70 7.21
C ALA A 9 0.25 -21.03 6.98
N GLU A 10 1.04 -21.18 8.04
CA GLU A 10 2.46 -21.58 7.96
C GLU A 10 2.60 -23.01 7.47
N ASP A 11 1.77 -23.93 7.99
CA ASP A 11 1.72 -25.32 7.53
C ASP A 11 1.38 -25.39 6.02
N PHE A 12 0.36 -24.66 5.60
CA PHE A 12 0.02 -24.55 4.19
C PHE A 12 1.16 -23.99 3.33
N VAL A 13 1.89 -22.96 3.80
CA VAL A 13 3.02 -22.36 3.07
C VAL A 13 4.14 -23.36 2.91
N LYS A 14 4.49 -24.11 3.97
CA LYS A 14 5.49 -25.17 3.91
C LYS A 14 5.09 -26.27 2.90
N ALA A 15 3.85 -26.73 2.95
CA ALA A 15 3.34 -27.72 2.01
C ALA A 15 3.37 -27.21 0.55
N ALA A 16 2.92 -25.98 0.30
CA ALA A 16 2.94 -25.38 -1.03
C ALA A 16 4.36 -25.26 -1.59
N TYR A 17 5.33 -24.88 -0.75
CA TYR A 17 6.73 -24.80 -1.12
C TYR A 17 7.31 -26.18 -1.46
N GLN A 18 7.08 -27.19 -0.61
CA GLN A 18 7.53 -28.57 -0.83
C GLN A 18 6.95 -29.20 -2.09
N HIS A 19 5.68 -28.87 -2.43
CA HIS A 19 5.05 -29.30 -3.69
C HIS A 19 5.56 -28.55 -4.92
N GLY A 20 6.51 -27.63 -4.80
CA GLY A 20 7.11 -26.91 -5.91
C GLY A 20 6.10 -26.06 -6.69
N ILE A 21 5.15 -25.42 -6.00
CA ILE A 21 4.12 -24.57 -6.64
C ILE A 21 4.79 -23.35 -7.27
N LYS A 22 4.71 -23.25 -8.61
CA LYS A 22 5.34 -22.18 -9.40
C LYS A 22 4.37 -21.24 -10.10
N ASP A 23 3.08 -21.48 -9.99
CA ASP A 23 2.05 -20.63 -10.61
C ASP A 23 0.82 -20.43 -9.71
N GLN A 24 0.09 -19.34 -9.97
CA GLN A 24 -1.08 -18.98 -9.16
C GLN A 24 -2.26 -19.93 -9.31
N LYS A 25 -2.40 -20.62 -10.47
CA LYS A 25 -3.50 -21.57 -10.70
C LYS A 25 -3.32 -22.78 -9.79
N LYS A 26 -2.12 -23.37 -9.78
CA LYS A 26 -1.79 -24.49 -8.88
C LYS A 26 -1.89 -24.10 -7.40
N LEU A 27 -1.47 -22.87 -7.06
CA LEU A 27 -1.67 -22.35 -5.70
C LEU A 27 -3.17 -22.30 -5.33
N GLN A 28 -4.02 -21.85 -6.24
CA GLN A 28 -5.47 -21.77 -6.00
C GLN A 28 -6.09 -23.16 -5.89
N GLU A 29 -5.67 -24.11 -6.69
CA GLU A 29 -6.12 -25.50 -6.62
C GLU A 29 -5.73 -26.13 -5.27
N LEU A 30 -4.51 -25.89 -4.79
CA LEU A 30 -4.06 -26.36 -3.49
C LEU A 30 -4.87 -25.69 -2.36
N LYS A 31 -5.11 -24.38 -2.42
CA LYS A 31 -5.97 -23.66 -1.46
C LYS A 31 -7.36 -24.28 -1.36
N ASN A 32 -7.98 -24.59 -2.50
CA ASN A 32 -9.31 -25.17 -2.54
C ASN A 32 -9.34 -26.57 -1.91
N ARG A 33 -8.35 -27.43 -2.22
CA ARG A 33 -8.22 -28.74 -1.60
C ARG A 33 -8.04 -28.66 -0.10
N TYR A 34 -7.17 -27.79 0.36
CA TYR A 34 -6.90 -27.58 1.78
C TYR A 34 -8.16 -27.04 2.51
N SER A 35 -8.88 -26.12 1.86
CA SER A 35 -10.14 -25.58 2.37
C SER A 35 -11.20 -26.66 2.59
N LEU A 36 -11.34 -27.56 1.63
CA LEU A 36 -12.29 -28.70 1.73
C LEU A 36 -11.85 -29.68 2.83
N GLN A 37 -10.58 -30.05 2.87
CA GLN A 37 -10.03 -30.98 3.85
C GLN A 37 -10.21 -30.51 5.30
N PHE A 38 -9.97 -29.24 5.55
CA PHE A 38 -10.00 -28.65 6.90
C PHE A 38 -11.30 -27.87 7.19
N LYS A 39 -12.30 -27.94 6.34
CA LYS A 39 -13.61 -27.27 6.48
C LYS A 39 -13.50 -25.79 6.87
N ARG A 40 -12.63 -25.05 6.17
CA ARG A 40 -12.37 -23.63 6.43
C ARG A 40 -12.39 -22.81 5.13
N SER A 41 -12.53 -21.50 5.23
CA SER A 41 -12.38 -20.61 4.07
C SER A 41 -10.95 -20.68 3.50
N PRO A 42 -10.77 -20.58 2.18
CA PRO A 42 -9.45 -20.54 1.55
C PRO A 42 -8.59 -19.38 2.10
N PHE A 43 -7.31 -19.63 2.31
CA PHE A 43 -6.37 -18.60 2.74
C PHE A 43 -6.30 -17.44 1.74
N SER A 44 -6.32 -16.22 2.23
CA SER A 44 -5.98 -15.06 1.43
C SER A 44 -4.47 -15.02 1.12
N ASN A 45 -4.08 -14.39 0.01
CA ASN A 45 -2.66 -14.22 -0.30
C ASN A 45 -1.94 -13.37 0.76
N ILE A 46 -2.65 -12.48 1.47
CA ILE A 46 -2.10 -11.67 2.56
C ILE A 46 -1.71 -12.55 3.74
N GLU A 47 -2.56 -13.50 4.14
CA GLU A 47 -2.26 -14.47 5.21
C GLU A 47 -1.05 -15.33 4.84
N LEU A 48 -0.99 -15.83 3.60
CA LEU A 48 0.12 -16.65 3.14
C LEU A 48 1.43 -15.87 3.06
N LEU A 49 1.41 -14.62 2.59
CA LEU A 49 2.60 -13.76 2.57
C LEU A 49 3.09 -13.43 3.98
N LYS A 50 2.17 -13.20 4.91
CA LYS A 50 2.53 -13.00 6.32
C LYS A 50 3.21 -14.24 6.89
N ALA A 51 2.60 -15.41 6.75
CA ALA A 51 3.13 -16.68 7.21
C ALA A 51 4.51 -16.98 6.57
N TYR A 52 4.68 -16.76 5.28
CA TYR A 52 5.95 -16.95 4.58
C TYR A 52 7.06 -16.07 5.16
N ARG A 53 6.78 -14.77 5.41
CA ARG A 53 7.76 -13.86 6.03
C ARG A 53 8.11 -14.24 7.45
N GLU A 54 7.14 -14.71 8.23
CA GLU A 54 7.37 -15.21 9.60
C GLU A 54 8.26 -16.45 9.61
N LEU A 55 8.03 -17.39 8.69
CA LEU A 55 8.89 -18.57 8.53
C LEU A 55 10.33 -18.20 8.15
N ILE A 56 10.52 -17.23 7.24
CA ILE A 56 11.85 -16.73 6.88
C ILE A 56 12.52 -16.05 8.08
N SER A 57 11.81 -15.17 8.79
CA SER A 57 12.36 -14.44 9.93
C SER A 57 12.82 -15.33 11.07
N ARG A 58 12.20 -16.52 11.20
CA ARG A 58 12.60 -17.56 12.16
C ARG A 58 13.68 -18.50 11.64
N GLY A 59 14.11 -18.34 10.38
CA GLY A 59 15.09 -19.24 9.76
C GLY A 59 14.55 -20.64 9.39
N GLU A 60 13.22 -20.82 9.41
CA GLU A 60 12.56 -22.07 9.07
C GLU A 60 12.37 -22.27 7.56
N MET A 61 12.51 -21.20 6.78
CA MET A 61 12.54 -21.22 5.32
C MET A 61 13.55 -20.23 4.80
N THR A 62 14.13 -20.51 3.62
CA THR A 62 14.95 -19.56 2.86
C THR A 62 14.09 -18.72 1.93
N GLU A 63 14.53 -17.48 1.67
CA GLU A 63 13.82 -16.62 0.72
C GLU A 63 13.93 -17.20 -0.70
N ASP A 64 12.78 -17.43 -1.32
CA ASP A 64 12.65 -17.85 -2.72
C ASP A 64 11.84 -16.79 -3.49
N ARG A 65 12.51 -16.13 -4.44
CA ARG A 65 11.91 -15.04 -5.23
C ARG A 65 10.77 -15.52 -6.12
N ASP A 66 10.84 -16.74 -6.64
CA ASP A 66 9.82 -17.25 -7.55
C ASP A 66 8.59 -17.71 -6.78
N PHE A 67 8.77 -18.37 -5.64
CA PHE A 67 7.68 -18.71 -4.74
C PHE A 67 7.01 -17.44 -4.18
N PHE A 68 7.77 -16.42 -3.81
CA PHE A 68 7.24 -15.12 -3.38
C PHE A 68 6.35 -14.47 -4.47
N LYS A 69 6.77 -14.53 -5.75
CA LYS A 69 5.96 -14.03 -6.88
C LYS A 69 4.62 -14.75 -6.99
N VAL A 70 4.57 -16.06 -6.72
CA VAL A 70 3.34 -16.84 -6.73
C VAL A 70 2.38 -16.43 -5.60
N LEU A 71 2.90 -16.11 -4.43
CA LEU A 71 2.10 -15.63 -3.31
C LEU A 71 1.61 -14.20 -3.50
N ARG A 72 2.33 -13.37 -4.29
CA ARG A 72 2.01 -11.96 -4.51
C ARG A 72 0.75 -11.78 -5.38
N LYS A 73 -0.15 -10.89 -4.96
CA LYS A 73 -1.34 -10.54 -5.73
C LYS A 73 -1.04 -9.35 -6.67
N ARG A 74 -1.43 -9.46 -7.94
CA ARG A 74 -1.33 -8.38 -8.95
C ARG A 74 0.10 -7.84 -9.12
N GLY A 75 1.06 -8.72 -9.38
CA GLY A 75 2.48 -8.38 -9.58
C GLY A 75 2.78 -7.26 -10.56
N VAL A 76 1.89 -7.06 -11.55
CA VAL A 76 2.01 -6.01 -12.58
C VAL A 76 2.09 -4.58 -12.02
N ARG A 77 1.47 -4.30 -10.85
CA ARG A 77 1.43 -2.95 -10.26
C ARG A 77 2.78 -2.35 -9.89
N SER A 78 3.77 -3.17 -9.65
CA SER A 78 5.14 -2.73 -9.33
C SER A 78 6.18 -3.44 -10.20
N HIS A 79 5.79 -3.78 -11.44
CA HIS A 79 6.68 -4.48 -12.37
C HIS A 79 7.87 -3.60 -12.79
N SER A 80 7.67 -2.28 -12.83
CA SER A 80 8.73 -1.29 -13.06
C SER A 80 9.71 -1.13 -11.87
N GLY A 81 9.42 -1.76 -10.73
CA GLY A 81 10.14 -1.53 -9.47
C GLY A 81 9.69 -0.28 -8.73
N ILE A 82 8.66 0.41 -9.20
CA ILE A 82 8.10 1.63 -8.60
C ILE A 82 6.68 1.33 -8.09
N ALA A 83 6.37 1.75 -6.88
CA ALA A 83 5.03 1.64 -6.32
C ALA A 83 4.32 3.00 -6.31
N ASN A 84 3.19 3.10 -6.99
CA ASN A 84 2.43 4.35 -7.08
C ASN A 84 1.43 4.47 -5.91
N ILE A 85 1.42 5.64 -5.29
CA ILE A 85 0.48 6.01 -4.23
C ILE A 85 -0.29 7.25 -4.65
N THR A 86 -1.61 7.16 -4.70
CA THR A 86 -2.48 8.33 -4.87
C THR A 86 -2.97 8.79 -3.50
N VAL A 87 -2.77 10.06 -3.20
CA VAL A 87 -3.21 10.75 -1.98
C VAL A 87 -4.16 11.87 -2.36
N ILE A 88 -5.33 11.89 -1.76
CA ILE A 88 -6.42 12.81 -2.11
C ILE A 88 -6.47 13.96 -1.12
N THR A 89 -6.54 15.19 -1.63
CA THR A 89 -6.74 16.40 -0.82
C THR A 89 -8.17 16.47 -0.28
N LYS A 90 -8.39 17.24 0.79
CA LYS A 90 -9.75 17.55 1.25
C LYS A 90 -10.50 18.38 0.21
N ALA A 91 -11.83 18.39 0.30
CA ALA A 91 -12.66 19.29 -0.50
C ALA A 91 -12.23 20.76 -0.31
N PHE A 92 -12.07 21.47 -1.41
CA PHE A 92 -11.73 22.89 -1.45
C PHE A 92 -12.32 23.54 -2.69
N PRO A 93 -12.65 24.85 -2.68
CA PRO A 93 -13.09 25.57 -3.86
C PRO A 93 -12.08 25.48 -5.00
N CYS A 94 -12.58 25.42 -6.23
CA CYS A 94 -11.77 25.44 -7.44
C CYS A 94 -12.11 26.70 -8.25
N PRO A 95 -11.13 27.43 -8.80
CA PRO A 95 -11.39 28.61 -9.62
C PRO A 95 -11.95 28.25 -11.01
N GLY A 96 -11.78 26.97 -11.44
CA GLY A 96 -12.26 26.49 -12.73
C GLY A 96 -13.78 26.31 -12.79
N LYS A 97 -14.35 26.51 -13.97
CA LYS A 97 -15.77 26.30 -14.29
C LYS A 97 -15.92 25.22 -15.36
N CYS A 98 -15.18 24.13 -15.27
CA CYS A 98 -15.20 23.08 -16.26
C CYS A 98 -16.56 22.37 -16.28
N ILE A 99 -17.19 22.31 -17.44
CA ILE A 99 -18.56 21.77 -17.62
C ILE A 99 -18.59 20.22 -17.41
N PHE A 100 -17.50 19.55 -17.62
CA PHE A 100 -17.37 18.10 -17.45
C PHE A 100 -16.87 17.69 -16.06
N CYS A 101 -16.60 18.65 -15.17
CA CYS A 101 -16.09 18.35 -13.83
C CYS A 101 -17.23 17.96 -12.89
N PRO A 102 -17.29 16.70 -12.40
CA PRO A 102 -18.29 16.32 -11.43
C PRO A 102 -18.09 17.06 -10.12
N THR A 103 -19.19 17.30 -9.43
CA THR A 103 -19.19 17.97 -8.13
C THR A 103 -20.11 17.21 -7.18
N GLU A 104 -19.51 16.64 -6.14
CA GLU A 104 -20.24 15.99 -5.06
C GLU A 104 -19.97 16.73 -3.75
N PRO A 105 -20.99 16.97 -2.90
CA PRO A 105 -20.80 17.62 -1.60
C PRO A 105 -19.73 16.94 -0.75
N ARG A 106 -18.85 17.72 -0.15
CA ARG A 106 -17.72 17.28 0.69
C ARG A 106 -16.62 16.50 -0.03
N MET A 107 -16.74 16.24 -1.32
CA MET A 107 -15.67 15.63 -2.11
C MET A 107 -14.84 16.70 -2.81
N PRO A 108 -13.55 16.46 -3.07
CA PRO A 108 -12.76 17.36 -3.91
C PRO A 108 -13.33 17.42 -5.33
N LYS A 109 -13.15 18.53 -5.99
CA LYS A 109 -13.59 18.71 -7.39
C LYS A 109 -12.98 17.63 -8.29
N SER A 110 -13.74 17.22 -9.29
CA SER A 110 -13.44 16.14 -10.25
C SER A 110 -13.56 14.72 -9.71
N TYR A 111 -13.96 14.50 -8.45
CA TYR A 111 -13.99 13.20 -7.82
C TYR A 111 -15.34 12.88 -7.18
N LEU A 112 -15.71 11.60 -7.23
CA LEU A 112 -16.94 11.06 -6.65
C LEU A 112 -16.62 10.10 -5.49
N SER A 113 -17.48 10.05 -4.49
CA SER A 113 -17.30 9.26 -3.27
C SER A 113 -17.13 7.74 -3.50
N ASN A 114 -17.67 7.23 -4.61
CA ASN A 114 -17.59 5.81 -4.98
C ASN A 114 -16.28 5.41 -5.70
N GLU A 115 -15.39 6.36 -5.97
CA GLU A 115 -14.10 6.06 -6.57
C GLU A 115 -13.12 5.42 -5.56
N PRO A 116 -12.35 4.39 -5.94
CA PRO A 116 -11.51 3.66 -4.99
C PRO A 116 -10.48 4.52 -4.24
N ALA A 117 -9.95 5.58 -4.86
CA ALA A 117 -9.02 6.50 -4.20
C ALA A 117 -9.73 7.38 -3.17
N ILE A 118 -10.92 7.89 -3.53
CA ILE A 118 -11.75 8.72 -2.65
C ILE A 118 -12.27 7.91 -1.46
N MET A 119 -12.76 6.69 -1.68
CA MET A 119 -13.19 5.81 -0.58
C MET A 119 -12.08 5.61 0.46
N ARG A 120 -10.83 5.41 0.02
CA ARG A 120 -9.68 5.34 0.93
C ARG A 120 -9.40 6.66 1.63
N ALA A 121 -9.54 7.78 0.94
CA ALA A 121 -9.35 9.11 1.51
C ALA A 121 -10.40 9.41 2.59
N ILE A 122 -11.67 9.08 2.36
CA ILE A 122 -12.76 9.18 3.33
C ILE A 122 -12.43 8.38 4.60
N LEU A 123 -12.00 7.13 4.46
CA LEU A 123 -11.60 6.27 5.59
C LEU A 123 -10.40 6.81 6.38
N ASN A 124 -9.65 7.74 5.81
CA ASN A 124 -8.50 8.38 6.42
C ASN A 124 -8.71 9.89 6.69
N ASP A 125 -9.96 10.38 6.68
CA ASP A 125 -10.34 11.79 6.91
C ASP A 125 -9.58 12.78 6.01
N PHE A 126 -9.24 12.37 4.80
CA PHE A 126 -8.40 13.14 3.86
C PHE A 126 -7.05 13.58 4.44
N ASP A 127 -6.60 12.94 5.51
CA ASP A 127 -5.30 13.21 6.12
C ASP A 127 -4.17 12.58 5.31
N ALA A 128 -3.20 13.39 4.90
CA ALA A 128 -2.12 12.98 4.02
C ALA A 128 -1.22 11.89 4.63
N TYR A 129 -0.90 12.00 5.93
CA TYR A 129 -0.08 11.03 6.63
C TYR A 129 -0.78 9.67 6.70
N ARG A 130 -2.05 9.67 7.14
CA ARG A 130 -2.84 8.44 7.30
C ARG A 130 -3.07 7.72 5.98
N GLN A 131 -3.43 8.46 4.90
CA GLN A 131 -3.61 7.90 3.57
C GLN A 131 -2.33 7.23 3.07
N THR A 132 -1.20 7.92 3.18
CA THR A 132 0.10 7.43 2.69
C THR A 132 0.53 6.20 3.48
N LEU A 133 0.50 6.25 4.81
CA LEU A 133 0.90 5.14 5.68
C LEU A 133 0.03 3.90 5.44
N ASN A 134 -1.29 4.07 5.40
CA ASN A 134 -2.24 2.99 5.14
C ASN A 134 -2.00 2.35 3.76
N ARG A 135 -1.66 3.18 2.76
CA ARG A 135 -1.36 2.67 1.43
C ARG A 135 -0.03 1.92 1.36
N LEU A 136 1.02 2.40 2.03
CA LEU A 136 2.29 1.68 2.17
C LEU A 136 2.08 0.31 2.82
N GLU A 137 1.36 0.28 3.93
CA GLU A 137 1.04 -0.97 4.63
C GLU A 137 0.27 -1.95 3.75
N SER A 138 -0.73 -1.46 3.00
CA SER A 138 -1.49 -2.27 2.06
C SER A 138 -0.61 -2.85 0.94
N LEU A 139 0.31 -2.06 0.38
CA LEU A 139 1.26 -2.51 -0.64
C LEU A 139 2.21 -3.56 -0.07
N TYR A 140 2.78 -3.32 1.10
CA TYR A 140 3.65 -4.27 1.79
C TYR A 140 2.93 -5.60 2.06
N ARG A 141 1.72 -5.55 2.63
CA ARG A 141 0.91 -6.75 2.95
C ARG A 141 0.56 -7.56 1.69
N THR A 142 0.42 -6.91 0.55
CA THR A 142 0.11 -7.57 -0.73
C THR A 142 1.35 -8.00 -1.53
N GLY A 143 2.56 -7.83 -0.96
CA GLY A 143 3.81 -8.33 -1.53
C GLY A 143 4.48 -7.38 -2.52
N HIS A 144 4.15 -6.08 -2.48
CA HIS A 144 4.83 -5.08 -3.31
C HIS A 144 6.04 -4.51 -2.58
N HIS A 145 7.10 -4.24 -3.33
CA HIS A 145 8.23 -3.44 -2.83
C HIS A 145 7.81 -1.99 -2.67
N THR A 146 8.26 -1.34 -1.62
CA THR A 146 7.93 0.05 -1.29
C THR A 146 9.18 0.93 -1.15
N ASP A 147 10.33 0.45 -1.62
CA ASP A 147 11.60 1.16 -1.60
C ASP A 147 11.66 2.37 -2.54
N LYS A 148 10.82 2.38 -3.58
CA LYS A 148 10.69 3.47 -4.56
C LYS A 148 9.22 3.83 -4.73
N ILE A 149 8.83 4.99 -4.23
CA ILE A 149 7.46 5.45 -4.24
C ILE A 149 7.31 6.66 -5.17
N ASP A 150 6.36 6.57 -6.08
CA ASP A 150 5.85 7.70 -6.85
C ASP A 150 4.50 8.12 -6.28
N VAL A 151 4.41 9.37 -5.81
CA VAL A 151 3.21 9.91 -5.16
C VAL A 151 2.48 10.85 -6.10
N ILE A 152 1.19 10.62 -6.30
CA ILE A 152 0.29 11.46 -7.06
C ILE A 152 -0.70 12.10 -6.08
N VAL A 153 -0.65 13.41 -5.94
CA VAL A 153 -1.60 14.19 -5.16
C VAL A 153 -2.72 14.67 -6.09
N SER A 154 -3.92 14.21 -5.80
CA SER A 154 -5.11 14.50 -6.59
C SER A 154 -6.19 15.18 -5.74
N GLY A 155 -7.14 15.88 -6.37
CA GLY A 155 -8.27 16.48 -5.68
C GLY A 155 -8.54 17.94 -6.03
N GLY A 156 -8.59 18.25 -7.30
CA GLY A 156 -8.85 19.59 -7.84
C GLY A 156 -7.55 20.39 -8.01
N THR A 157 -7.67 21.71 -8.18
CA THR A 157 -6.54 22.58 -8.50
C THR A 157 -5.63 22.79 -7.30
N TRP A 158 -4.51 22.05 -7.24
CA TRP A 158 -3.56 22.12 -6.13
C TRP A 158 -3.05 23.53 -5.83
N SER A 159 -2.72 24.29 -6.86
CA SER A 159 -2.19 25.64 -6.72
C SER A 159 -3.17 26.63 -6.05
N PHE A 160 -4.45 26.30 -5.99
CA PHE A 160 -5.48 27.13 -5.36
C PHE A 160 -5.60 26.91 -3.85
N TYR A 161 -5.06 25.83 -3.32
CA TYR A 161 -5.03 25.61 -1.86
C TYR A 161 -4.11 26.62 -1.16
N PRO A 162 -4.41 27.03 0.09
CA PRO A 162 -3.52 27.90 0.86
C PRO A 162 -2.13 27.28 1.03
N LYS A 163 -1.07 28.08 0.92
CA LYS A 163 0.31 27.61 1.05
C LYS A 163 0.57 26.81 2.33
N LYS A 164 0.00 27.26 3.46
CA LYS A 164 0.07 26.55 4.73
C LYS A 164 -0.47 25.12 4.64
N TYR A 165 -1.58 24.93 3.91
CA TYR A 165 -2.15 23.61 3.68
C TYR A 165 -1.26 22.77 2.77
N GLN A 166 -0.78 23.35 1.66
CA GLN A 166 0.12 22.65 0.72
C GLN A 166 1.36 22.13 1.45
N THR A 167 2.03 22.98 2.25
CA THR A 167 3.22 22.60 3.03
C THR A 167 2.90 21.52 4.06
N ALA A 168 1.83 21.65 4.82
CA ALA A 168 1.44 20.69 5.84
C ALA A 168 1.06 19.33 5.24
N PHE A 169 0.33 19.34 4.12
CA PHE A 169 -0.11 18.15 3.41
C PHE A 169 1.09 17.38 2.84
N THR A 170 2.00 18.07 2.16
CA THR A 170 3.24 17.48 1.60
C THR A 170 4.14 16.93 2.71
N ARG A 171 4.32 17.68 3.80
CA ARG A 171 5.04 17.19 4.98
C ARG A 171 4.41 15.92 5.57
N GLY A 172 3.08 15.85 5.59
CA GLY A 172 2.35 14.65 6.03
C GLY A 172 2.69 13.43 5.20
N ILE A 173 2.77 13.57 3.87
CA ILE A 173 3.20 12.50 2.95
C ILE A 173 4.62 12.03 3.31
N PHE A 174 5.59 12.95 3.37
CA PHE A 174 6.98 12.59 3.67
C PHE A 174 7.15 11.97 5.06
N ASN A 175 6.44 12.47 6.06
CA ASN A 175 6.46 11.87 7.39
C ASN A 175 5.95 10.41 7.40
N ALA A 176 4.95 10.10 6.57
CA ALA A 176 4.46 8.73 6.44
C ALA A 176 5.47 7.82 5.70
N LEU A 177 6.12 8.33 4.65
CA LEU A 177 7.17 7.61 3.91
C LEU A 177 8.39 7.35 4.80
N ASN A 178 8.67 8.23 5.74
CA ASN A 178 9.78 8.13 6.68
C ASN A 178 9.52 7.21 7.88
N TYR A 179 8.28 6.72 8.04
CA TYR A 179 7.96 5.81 9.15
C TYR A 179 8.92 4.59 9.17
N PRO A 180 9.49 4.19 10.33
CA PRO A 180 9.13 4.56 11.70
C PRO A 180 9.90 5.77 12.31
N ALA A 181 10.61 6.56 11.52
CA ALA A 181 11.29 7.73 12.04
C ALA A 181 10.31 8.73 12.72
N PRO A 182 10.78 9.53 13.69
CA PRO A 182 9.97 10.59 14.29
C PRO A 182 9.44 11.57 13.25
N LYS A 183 8.25 12.12 13.48
CA LYS A 183 7.65 13.08 12.56
C LYS A 183 8.45 14.39 12.55
N ALA A 184 8.92 14.78 11.38
CA ALA A 184 9.60 16.05 11.16
C ALA A 184 8.68 17.25 11.39
N ARG A 185 9.22 18.35 11.89
CA ARG A 185 8.49 19.58 12.18
C ARG A 185 8.36 20.49 10.96
N SER A 186 9.36 20.46 10.07
CA SER A 186 9.33 21.21 8.80
C SER A 186 9.22 20.28 7.58
N LEU A 187 8.91 20.83 6.40
CA LEU A 187 8.90 20.09 5.16
C LEU A 187 10.31 19.73 4.72
N GLU A 188 11.25 20.67 4.86
CA GLU A 188 12.66 20.49 4.51
C GLU A 188 13.27 19.34 5.31
N GLU A 189 13.01 19.31 6.63
CA GLU A 189 13.45 18.23 7.51
C GLU A 189 12.87 16.88 7.07
N ALA A 190 11.56 16.83 6.74
CA ALA A 190 10.90 15.62 6.29
C ALA A 190 11.48 15.10 4.96
N GLN A 191 11.78 15.99 4.02
CA GLN A 191 12.42 15.66 2.75
C GLN A 191 13.85 15.16 2.97
N LYS A 192 14.62 15.81 3.82
CA LYS A 192 16.00 15.41 4.16
C LYS A 192 16.06 13.99 4.75
N ILE A 193 15.15 13.66 5.66
CA ILE A 193 15.05 12.31 6.23
C ILE A 193 14.73 11.30 5.11
N ASN A 194 13.89 11.68 4.14
CA ASN A 194 13.45 10.78 3.08
C ASN A 194 14.56 10.41 2.08
N GLU A 195 15.62 11.17 1.97
CA GLU A 195 16.77 10.86 1.09
C GLU A 195 17.36 9.47 1.38
N THR A 196 17.30 9.02 2.62
CA THR A 196 17.85 7.72 3.07
C THR A 196 16.81 6.79 3.68
N ALA A 197 15.53 7.16 3.62
CA ALA A 197 14.45 6.34 4.17
C ALA A 197 14.26 5.02 3.41
N ALA A 198 13.70 4.02 4.07
CA ALA A 198 13.36 2.73 3.46
C ALA A 198 12.31 2.88 2.34
N ASN A 199 11.37 3.84 2.47
CA ASN A 199 10.37 4.14 1.47
C ASN A 199 10.66 5.52 0.86
N ARG A 200 11.52 5.55 -0.16
CA ARG A 200 11.94 6.84 -0.76
C ARG A 200 10.92 7.34 -1.78
N CYS A 201 10.58 8.62 -1.66
CA CYS A 201 9.85 9.34 -2.69
C CYS A 201 10.77 9.63 -3.87
N ILE A 202 10.51 9.01 -5.01
CA ILE A 202 11.26 9.23 -6.26
C ILE A 202 10.52 10.11 -7.26
N GLY A 203 9.23 10.32 -7.04
CA GLY A 203 8.37 11.20 -7.81
C GLY A 203 7.26 11.74 -6.93
N LEU A 204 6.93 13.02 -7.12
CA LEU A 204 5.81 13.69 -6.45
C LEU A 204 5.13 14.62 -7.44
N SER A 205 3.93 14.25 -7.87
CA SER A 205 3.12 14.98 -8.82
C SER A 205 1.89 15.57 -8.15
N PHE A 206 1.49 16.76 -8.60
CA PHE A 206 0.29 17.45 -8.12
C PHE A 206 -0.64 17.74 -9.28
N GLU A 207 -1.90 17.40 -9.10
CA GLU A 207 -2.95 17.74 -10.05
C GLU A 207 -3.30 19.24 -9.95
N THR A 208 -3.27 19.96 -11.07
CA THR A 208 -3.52 21.41 -11.14
C THR A 208 -4.55 21.76 -12.20
#